data_8be725e2c3344e8d3f42423025cee508
#
_entry.id   8be725e2c3344e8d3f42423025cee508
#
_cell.length_a   1.000
_cell.length_b   1.000
_cell.length_c   1.000
_cell.angle_alpha   90.00
_cell.angle_beta   90.00
_cell.angle_gamma   90.00
#
_symmetry.space_group_name_H-M   'P 1'
#
loop_
_entity.id
_entity.type
_entity.pdbx_description
1 polymer ?
#
loop_
_entity_poly.entity_id
_entity_poly.type
_entity_poly.pdbx_seq_one_letter_code
_entity_poly.pdbx_strand_id
1 'polypeptide(L)'
;RKNKKGRKLIMGKRTKQTITLGSGNLYITEFSGSIPENTEIEKDTNLAGYIQGGAELEHKPEYYTAEDDLGKAKKTIITKEEAKLKSGIMTWNGETLKKLVATGRVTEDTKKGIRTVKIGGIDNNDNKSYIIHFVHKDPVDGDVRVTVVGKNTAGFTLAFAKDKETVIDAEFEAAPSDDEGTLILLQEEIEQTA
;
A
#
# COMPACT_ATOMS: atom_id res chain seq x y z
N ARG A 1 45.52 7.69 22.84
CA ARG A 1 44.63 8.10 21.74
C ARG A 1 44.10 6.83 21.08
N LYS A 2 42.85 6.40 21.43
CA LYS A 2 42.20 5.24 20.82
C LYS A 2 41.39 5.72 19.61
N ASN A 3 41.76 5.19 18.42
CA ASN A 3 41.03 5.36 17.20
C ASN A 3 39.63 4.75 17.33
N LYS A 4 38.59 5.58 17.30
CA LYS A 4 37.24 5.13 16.99
C LYS A 4 37.19 4.83 15.48
N LYS A 5 37.42 3.59 15.10
CA LYS A 5 37.07 3.10 13.74
C LYS A 5 35.56 3.24 13.60
N GLY A 6 35.13 4.15 12.74
CA GLY A 6 33.74 4.24 12.32
C GLY A 6 33.30 2.88 11.80
N ARG A 7 32.32 2.26 12.46
CA ARG A 7 31.63 1.10 11.95
C ARG A 7 30.86 1.59 10.72
N LYS A 8 31.39 1.31 9.52
CA LYS A 8 30.65 1.45 8.29
C LYS A 8 29.42 0.52 8.46
N LEU A 9 28.22 1.08 8.56
CA LEU A 9 27.01 0.28 8.45
C LEU A 9 27.08 -0.39 7.08
N ILE A 10 27.33 -1.68 7.07
CA ILE A 10 27.14 -2.49 5.87
C ILE A 10 25.62 -2.63 5.81
N MET A 11 24.98 -1.82 4.99
CA MET A 11 23.59 -2.03 4.63
C MET A 11 23.56 -3.36 3.89
N GLY A 12 22.88 -4.34 4.45
CA GLY A 12 22.63 -5.62 3.82
C GLY A 12 21.81 -5.37 2.56
N LYS A 13 22.11 -6.10 1.51
CA LYS A 13 21.48 -5.89 0.20
C LYS A 13 21.11 -7.25 -0.34
N ARG A 14 19.90 -7.34 -0.89
CA ARG A 14 19.37 -8.58 -1.43
C ARG A 14 20.19 -9.04 -2.62
N THR A 15 21.17 -9.91 -2.39
CA THR A 15 22.00 -10.55 -3.44
C THR A 15 21.58 -11.98 -3.72
N LYS A 16 20.67 -12.54 -2.90
CA LYS A 16 20.14 -13.91 -3.00
C LYS A 16 18.76 -13.97 -2.36
N GLN A 17 18.07 -15.10 -2.50
CA GLN A 17 16.80 -15.34 -1.82
C GLN A 17 16.99 -15.24 -0.30
N THR A 18 16.16 -14.44 0.35
CA THR A 18 16.15 -14.23 1.79
C THR A 18 14.76 -14.47 2.36
N ILE A 19 14.69 -14.77 3.65
CA ILE A 19 13.41 -14.85 4.37
C ILE A 19 13.02 -13.45 4.82
N THR A 20 11.89 -12.95 4.33
CA THR A 20 11.33 -11.67 4.78
C THR A 20 10.46 -11.91 6.02
N LEU A 21 10.88 -11.36 7.16
CA LEU A 21 10.16 -11.47 8.43
C LEU A 21 9.90 -10.09 9.00
N GLY A 22 8.66 -9.83 9.39
CA GLY A 22 8.27 -8.61 10.08
C GLY A 22 7.17 -7.83 9.38
N SER A 23 6.74 -6.79 10.05
CA SER A 23 5.78 -5.82 9.55
C SER A 23 6.50 -4.66 8.86
N GLY A 24 5.80 -3.57 8.59
CA GLY A 24 6.36 -2.38 7.95
C GLY A 24 5.51 -1.15 8.20
N ASN A 25 5.77 -0.12 7.43
CA ASN A 25 5.01 1.11 7.41
C ASN A 25 4.13 1.18 6.17
N LEU A 26 2.91 1.70 6.35
CA LEU A 26 1.97 1.95 5.27
C LEU A 26 1.82 3.46 5.06
N TYR A 27 2.06 3.91 3.84
CA TYR A 27 1.91 5.31 3.44
C TYR A 27 0.78 5.42 2.42
N ILE A 28 -0.01 6.49 2.52
CA ILE A 28 -1.10 6.78 1.59
C ILE A 28 -1.00 8.25 1.17
N THR A 29 -0.80 8.48 -0.12
CA THR A 29 -0.79 9.83 -0.70
C THR A 29 -1.65 9.89 -1.95
N GLU A 30 -2.11 11.07 -2.34
CA GLU A 30 -2.94 11.25 -3.55
C GLU A 30 -2.12 10.97 -4.81
N PHE A 31 -2.69 10.23 -5.76
CA PHE A 31 -2.07 9.98 -7.06
C PHE A 31 -2.38 11.10 -8.03
N SER A 32 -1.36 11.70 -8.61
CA SER A 32 -1.46 12.84 -9.54
C SER A 32 -0.98 12.52 -10.97
N GLY A 33 -1.03 11.25 -11.37
CA GLY A 33 -0.66 10.79 -12.72
C GLY A 33 0.72 10.14 -12.82
N SER A 34 1.54 10.21 -11.78
CA SER A 34 2.83 9.49 -11.70
C SER A 34 3.15 9.11 -10.26
N ILE A 35 3.93 8.06 -10.09
CA ILE A 35 4.46 7.65 -8.79
C ILE A 35 5.74 8.46 -8.53
N PRO A 36 5.80 9.27 -7.46
CA PRO A 36 7.00 10.04 -7.11
C PRO A 36 8.08 9.14 -6.50
N GLU A 37 9.25 9.72 -6.23
CA GLU A 37 10.36 9.03 -5.57
C GLU A 37 9.96 8.53 -4.16
N ASN A 38 10.54 7.40 -3.74
CA ASN A 38 10.24 6.78 -2.46
C ASN A 38 10.39 7.76 -1.28
N THR A 39 11.40 8.64 -1.32
CA THR A 39 11.65 9.66 -0.28
C THR A 39 10.52 10.68 -0.15
N GLU A 40 9.77 10.92 -1.22
CA GLU A 40 8.61 11.80 -1.20
C GLU A 40 7.37 11.08 -0.65
N ILE A 41 7.23 9.79 -0.94
CA ILE A 41 6.11 8.98 -0.44
C ILE A 41 6.31 8.66 1.05
N GLU A 42 7.53 8.30 1.46
CA GLU A 42 7.86 7.84 2.81
C GLU A 42 7.95 8.99 3.86
N LYS A 43 7.36 10.16 3.59
CA LYS A 43 7.26 11.25 4.57
C LYS A 43 6.25 10.92 5.67
N ASP A 44 6.52 11.35 6.90
CA ASP A 44 5.63 11.16 8.05
C ASP A 44 4.21 11.70 7.81
N THR A 45 4.08 12.76 6.99
CA THR A 45 2.78 13.34 6.61
C THR A 45 1.90 12.40 5.78
N ASN A 46 2.51 11.41 5.13
CA ASN A 46 1.83 10.43 4.30
C ASN A 46 1.57 9.11 5.05
N LEU A 47 2.14 8.95 6.25
CA LEU A 47 1.93 7.75 7.06
C LEU A 47 0.43 7.56 7.31
N ALA A 48 -0.10 6.40 6.91
CA ALA A 48 -1.53 6.09 7.09
C ALA A 48 -1.88 5.84 8.55
N GLY A 49 -0.91 5.33 9.29
CA GLY A 49 -1.00 4.93 10.68
C GLY A 49 -0.08 3.74 10.94
N TYR A 50 0.03 3.34 12.20
CA TYR A 50 0.70 2.08 12.54
C TYR A 50 -0.21 0.92 12.20
N ILE A 51 0.36 -0.15 11.65
CA ILE A 51 -0.38 -1.31 11.18
C ILE A 51 -0.24 -2.49 12.14
N GLN A 52 -1.25 -3.35 12.14
CA GLN A 52 -1.26 -4.62 12.86
C GLN A 52 -1.48 -5.77 11.87
N GLY A 53 -0.77 -6.88 12.05
CA GLY A 53 -0.88 -8.04 11.15
C GLY A 53 -0.07 -7.93 9.84
N GLY A 54 0.68 -6.83 9.64
CA GLY A 54 1.47 -6.62 8.44
C GLY A 54 0.65 -6.18 7.22
N ALA A 55 1.14 -6.51 6.03
CA ALA A 55 0.46 -6.28 4.76
C ALA A 55 0.45 -7.55 3.92
N GLU A 56 -0.61 -7.75 3.16
CA GLU A 56 -0.79 -8.85 2.22
C GLU A 56 -0.96 -8.29 0.81
N LEU A 57 -0.10 -8.74 -0.11
CA LEU A 57 -0.21 -8.43 -1.53
C LEU A 57 -0.76 -9.65 -2.27
N GLU A 58 -1.86 -9.47 -2.96
CA GLU A 58 -2.50 -10.48 -3.79
C GLU A 58 -2.43 -10.06 -5.26
N HIS A 59 -2.04 -10.98 -6.14
CA HIS A 59 -2.13 -10.84 -7.59
C HIS A 59 -2.86 -12.02 -8.18
N LYS A 60 -3.91 -11.76 -8.97
CA LYS A 60 -4.79 -12.79 -9.51
C LYS A 60 -5.03 -12.58 -11.00
N PRO A 61 -4.35 -13.35 -11.88
CA PRO A 61 -4.65 -13.35 -13.29
C PRO A 61 -5.84 -14.27 -13.61
N GLU A 62 -6.65 -13.88 -14.59
CA GLU A 62 -7.68 -14.73 -15.20
C GLU A 62 -7.24 -15.12 -16.61
N TYR A 63 -7.49 -16.38 -16.95
CA TYR A 63 -7.11 -16.96 -18.25
C TYR A 63 -8.34 -17.42 -19.00
N TYR A 64 -8.34 -17.20 -20.31
CA TYR A 64 -9.25 -17.85 -21.23
C TYR A 64 -8.49 -18.83 -22.12
N THR A 65 -9.01 -20.03 -22.25
CA THR A 65 -8.45 -21.05 -23.12
C THR A 65 -9.47 -21.42 -24.18
N ALA A 66 -9.10 -21.19 -25.45
CA ALA A 66 -9.82 -21.74 -26.60
C ALA A 66 -9.23 -23.11 -26.97
N GLU A 67 -10.09 -24.10 -27.22
CA GLU A 67 -9.70 -25.45 -27.63
C GLU A 67 -10.67 -25.93 -28.68
N ASP A 68 -10.19 -26.67 -29.72
CA ASP A 68 -11.04 -27.30 -30.72
C ASP A 68 -11.72 -28.56 -30.16
N ASP A 69 -12.81 -29.00 -30.79
CA ASP A 69 -13.64 -30.12 -30.29
C ASP A 69 -12.87 -31.43 -30.14
N LEU A 70 -11.73 -31.56 -30.80
CA LEU A 70 -10.88 -32.76 -30.76
C LEU A 70 -9.67 -32.61 -29.86
N GLY A 71 -9.48 -31.44 -29.21
CA GLY A 71 -8.37 -31.15 -28.34
C GLY A 71 -7.00 -31.06 -29.05
N LYS A 72 -6.99 -30.87 -30.37
CA LYS A 72 -5.78 -30.82 -31.20
C LYS A 72 -5.17 -29.42 -31.31
N ALA A 73 -5.98 -28.38 -31.11
CA ALA A 73 -5.56 -27.00 -31.15
C ALA A 73 -5.99 -26.31 -29.85
N LYS A 74 -5.05 -25.68 -29.16
CA LYS A 74 -5.29 -24.99 -27.90
C LYS A 74 -4.53 -23.67 -27.82
N LYS A 75 -5.20 -22.61 -27.39
CA LYS A 75 -4.60 -21.28 -27.16
C LYS A 75 -5.10 -20.70 -25.85
N THR A 76 -4.20 -20.32 -24.98
CA THR A 76 -4.50 -19.66 -23.71
C THR A 76 -4.02 -18.21 -23.75
N ILE A 77 -4.84 -17.29 -23.30
CA ILE A 77 -4.52 -15.86 -23.16
C ILE A 77 -4.94 -15.40 -21.77
N ILE A 78 -4.26 -14.37 -21.25
CA ILE A 78 -4.70 -13.65 -20.06
C ILE A 78 -5.83 -12.70 -20.50
N THR A 79 -6.94 -12.70 -19.77
CA THR A 79 -8.10 -11.86 -20.06
C THR A 79 -8.29 -10.74 -19.06
N LYS A 80 -7.77 -10.93 -17.83
CA LYS A 80 -7.87 -9.94 -16.74
C LYS A 80 -6.75 -10.18 -15.74
N GLU A 81 -6.30 -9.12 -15.09
CA GLU A 81 -5.42 -9.16 -13.94
C GLU A 81 -6.01 -8.28 -12.85
N GLU A 82 -5.99 -8.77 -11.62
CA GLU A 82 -6.38 -8.03 -10.43
C GLU A 82 -5.22 -8.05 -9.44
N ALA A 83 -5.02 -6.92 -8.76
CA ALA A 83 -4.08 -6.86 -7.65
C ALA A 83 -4.72 -6.13 -6.48
N LYS A 84 -4.43 -6.60 -5.26
CA LYS A 84 -4.93 -6.04 -4.01
C LYS A 84 -3.83 -5.97 -2.97
N LEU A 85 -3.80 -4.86 -2.24
CA LEU A 85 -2.95 -4.69 -1.07
C LEU A 85 -3.86 -4.54 0.15
N LYS A 86 -3.70 -5.44 1.13
CA LYS A 86 -4.50 -5.46 2.37
C LYS A 86 -3.61 -5.13 3.56
N SER A 87 -4.14 -4.38 4.52
CA SER A 87 -3.44 -4.09 5.78
C SER A 87 -4.41 -3.67 6.87
N GLY A 88 -4.11 -4.04 8.11
CA GLY A 88 -4.85 -3.60 9.29
C GLY A 88 -4.26 -2.29 9.83
N ILE A 89 -4.99 -1.17 9.73
CA ILE A 89 -4.56 0.13 10.24
C ILE A 89 -5.05 0.27 11.69
N MET A 90 -4.13 0.27 12.65
CA MET A 90 -4.46 0.31 14.08
C MET A 90 -4.53 1.74 14.63
N THR A 91 -3.65 2.65 14.17
CA THR A 91 -3.72 4.05 14.58
C THR A 91 -4.27 4.90 13.43
N TRP A 92 -5.35 5.62 13.68
CA TRP A 92 -6.05 6.37 12.67
C TRP A 92 -6.61 7.69 13.21
N ASN A 93 -6.92 8.59 12.31
CA ASN A 93 -7.61 9.84 12.60
C ASN A 93 -8.58 10.20 11.45
N GLY A 94 -9.22 11.37 11.51
CA GLY A 94 -10.17 11.80 10.48
C GLY A 94 -9.56 11.91 9.08
N GLU A 95 -8.30 12.28 8.95
CA GLU A 95 -7.61 12.36 7.67
C GLU A 95 -7.31 10.96 7.10
N THR A 96 -6.98 9.98 7.96
CA THR A 96 -6.87 8.57 7.55
C THR A 96 -8.19 8.08 6.98
N LEU A 97 -9.31 8.31 7.70
CA LEU A 97 -10.64 7.89 7.24
C LEU A 97 -11.03 8.53 5.90
N LYS A 98 -10.70 9.81 5.70
CA LYS A 98 -10.93 10.50 4.43
C LYS A 98 -10.23 9.82 3.26
N LYS A 99 -8.99 9.38 3.43
CA LYS A 99 -8.21 8.67 2.39
C LYS A 99 -8.77 7.27 2.09
N LEU A 100 -9.48 6.67 3.05
CA LEU A 100 -10.09 5.34 2.91
C LEU A 100 -11.49 5.36 2.31
N VAL A 101 -12.13 6.53 2.19
CA VAL A 101 -13.52 6.64 1.73
C VAL A 101 -13.67 7.78 0.75
N ALA A 102 -14.00 7.46 -0.49
CA ALA A 102 -14.13 8.42 -1.59
C ALA A 102 -15.17 9.53 -1.34
N THR A 103 -16.12 9.32 -0.44
CA THR A 103 -17.15 10.31 -0.04
C THR A 103 -16.84 11.00 1.28
N GLY A 104 -15.61 10.85 1.79
CA GLY A 104 -15.15 11.40 3.06
C GLY A 104 -14.82 12.90 2.97
N ARG A 105 -15.36 13.68 3.88
CA ARG A 105 -15.11 15.12 3.99
C ARG A 105 -14.71 15.46 5.42
N VAL A 106 -13.58 16.13 5.59
CA VAL A 106 -13.06 16.55 6.89
C VAL A 106 -13.15 18.06 7.04
N THR A 107 -13.63 18.49 8.18
CA THR A 107 -13.65 19.90 8.59
C THR A 107 -13.12 20.06 10.00
N GLU A 108 -12.35 21.11 10.27
CA GLU A 108 -11.78 21.40 11.58
C GLU A 108 -12.32 22.74 12.11
N ASP A 109 -12.86 22.69 13.32
CA ASP A 109 -13.17 23.88 14.11
C ASP A 109 -12.12 24.04 15.20
N THR A 110 -11.07 24.79 14.90
CA THR A 110 -9.93 25.00 15.83
C THR A 110 -10.34 25.77 17.10
N LYS A 111 -11.41 26.58 17.03
CA LYS A 111 -11.93 27.31 18.21
C LYS A 111 -12.60 26.37 19.20
N LYS A 112 -13.25 25.33 18.70
CA LYS A 112 -13.90 24.28 19.53
C LYS A 112 -13.01 23.08 19.78
N GLY A 113 -11.84 22.97 19.10
CA GLY A 113 -10.97 21.80 19.16
C GLY A 113 -11.62 20.53 18.61
N ILE A 114 -12.51 20.65 17.61
CA ILE A 114 -13.26 19.52 17.06
C ILE A 114 -12.92 19.34 15.58
N ARG A 115 -12.53 18.10 15.22
CA ARG A 115 -12.47 17.64 13.84
C ARG A 115 -13.72 16.82 13.53
N THR A 116 -14.42 17.15 12.47
CA THR A 116 -15.63 16.46 12.02
C THR A 116 -15.38 15.77 10.71
N VAL A 117 -15.70 14.47 10.64
CA VAL A 117 -15.64 13.66 9.42
C VAL A 117 -17.08 13.36 9.00
N LYS A 118 -17.45 13.77 7.80
CA LYS A 118 -18.74 13.45 7.18
C LYS A 118 -18.51 12.44 6.06
N ILE A 119 -19.24 11.35 6.08
CA ILE A 119 -19.11 10.24 5.12
C ILE A 119 -20.49 9.98 4.51
N GLY A 120 -20.50 9.75 3.19
CA GLY A 120 -21.72 9.42 2.45
C GLY A 120 -22.19 10.52 1.50
N GLY A 121 -23.22 10.15 0.72
CA GLY A 121 -23.71 10.92 -0.42
C GLY A 121 -22.90 10.64 -1.68
N ILE A 122 -23.50 9.92 -2.64
CA ILE A 122 -22.84 9.48 -3.88
C ILE A 122 -22.24 10.65 -4.65
N ASP A 123 -22.92 11.78 -4.64
CA ASP A 123 -22.46 13.02 -5.31
C ASP A 123 -21.22 13.65 -4.68
N ASN A 124 -20.82 13.18 -3.49
CA ASN A 124 -19.60 13.63 -2.81
C ASN A 124 -18.38 12.76 -3.14
N ASN A 125 -18.49 11.85 -4.10
CA ASN A 125 -17.36 11.04 -4.55
C ASN A 125 -16.30 11.96 -5.17
N ASP A 126 -15.10 11.98 -4.59
CA ASP A 126 -13.98 12.80 -5.03
C ASP A 126 -13.26 12.24 -6.27
N ASN A 127 -13.58 11.01 -6.67
CA ASN A 127 -12.97 10.28 -7.79
C ASN A 127 -11.44 10.17 -7.73
N LYS A 128 -10.84 10.40 -6.57
CA LYS A 128 -9.39 10.34 -6.40
C LYS A 128 -8.90 8.91 -6.33
N SER A 129 -7.72 8.70 -6.87
CA SER A 129 -6.92 7.50 -6.64
C SER A 129 -5.76 7.85 -5.71
N TYR A 130 -5.30 6.86 -4.98
CA TYR A 130 -4.22 7.03 -4.01
C TYR A 130 -3.06 6.11 -4.36
N ILE A 131 -1.86 6.53 -4.03
CA ILE A 131 -0.67 5.69 -3.97
C ILE A 131 -0.69 5.05 -2.58
N ILE A 132 -0.74 3.73 -2.54
CA ILE A 132 -0.62 2.93 -1.34
C ILE A 132 0.75 2.27 -1.39
N HIS A 133 1.60 2.63 -0.43
CA HIS A 133 3.00 2.25 -0.42
C HIS A 133 3.34 1.59 0.91
N PHE A 134 3.68 0.31 0.85
CA PHE A 134 4.12 -0.46 2.00
C PHE A 134 5.64 -0.62 1.96
N VAL A 135 6.29 -0.37 3.09
CA VAL A 135 7.74 -0.51 3.23
C VAL A 135 8.06 -1.44 4.38
N HIS A 136 8.68 -2.58 4.08
CA HIS A 136 9.34 -3.42 5.05
C HIS A 136 10.81 -3.02 5.12
N LYS A 137 11.24 -2.52 6.29
CA LYS A 137 12.63 -2.11 6.50
C LYS A 137 13.43 -3.27 7.11
N ASP A 138 14.48 -3.69 6.40
CA ASP A 138 15.38 -4.73 6.86
C ASP A 138 16.84 -4.24 6.73
N PRO A 139 17.50 -3.93 7.87
CA PRO A 139 18.86 -3.42 7.85
C PRO A 139 19.91 -4.48 7.50
N VAL A 140 19.54 -5.78 7.46
CA VAL A 140 20.44 -6.90 7.16
C VAL A 140 20.29 -7.30 5.69
N ASP A 141 19.06 -7.54 5.23
CA ASP A 141 18.79 -8.07 3.90
C ASP A 141 18.34 -6.99 2.89
N GLY A 142 18.15 -5.77 3.33
CA GLY A 142 17.69 -4.65 2.49
C GLY A 142 16.18 -4.47 2.47
N ASP A 143 15.76 -3.25 2.23
CA ASP A 143 14.35 -2.85 2.25
C ASP A 143 13.56 -3.47 1.09
N VAL A 144 12.30 -3.79 1.37
CA VAL A 144 11.31 -4.18 0.34
C VAL A 144 10.18 -3.17 0.34
N ARG A 145 9.82 -2.71 -0.84
CA ARG A 145 8.75 -1.74 -1.07
C ARG A 145 7.72 -2.31 -2.02
N VAL A 146 6.46 -2.16 -1.68
CA VAL A 146 5.33 -2.51 -2.53
C VAL A 146 4.47 -1.28 -2.71
N THR A 147 4.28 -0.88 -3.96
CA THR A 147 3.45 0.27 -4.32
C THR A 147 2.33 -0.18 -5.24
N VAL A 148 1.11 0.23 -4.92
CA VAL A 148 -0.06 0.10 -5.80
C VAL A 148 -0.75 1.46 -5.89
N VAL A 149 -1.37 1.73 -7.02
CA VAL A 149 -2.24 2.89 -7.20
C VAL A 149 -3.68 2.41 -7.20
N GLY A 150 -4.53 2.95 -6.35
CA GLY A 150 -5.90 2.45 -6.29
C GLY A 150 -6.77 3.12 -5.25
N LYS A 151 -7.81 2.41 -4.84
CA LYS A 151 -8.80 2.86 -3.85
C LYS A 151 -9.08 1.76 -2.86
N ASN A 152 -9.44 2.15 -1.63
CA ASN A 152 -10.00 1.18 -0.69
C ASN A 152 -11.41 0.79 -1.13
N THR A 153 -11.64 -0.50 -1.39
CA THR A 153 -12.93 -1.05 -1.84
C THR A 153 -13.70 -1.76 -0.73
N ALA A 154 -13.03 -2.15 0.36
CA ALA A 154 -13.66 -2.81 1.49
C ALA A 154 -14.45 -1.86 2.41
N GLY A 155 -14.29 -0.53 2.23
CA GLY A 155 -14.79 0.43 3.19
C GLY A 155 -14.01 0.36 4.51
N PHE A 156 -14.69 0.50 5.66
CA PHE A 156 -14.07 0.29 6.98
C PHE A 156 -15.12 -0.11 8.02
N THR A 157 -14.65 -0.76 9.06
CA THR A 157 -15.43 -1.05 10.28
C THR A 157 -14.64 -0.51 11.48
N LEU A 158 -15.31 0.23 12.36
CA LEU A 158 -14.78 0.66 13.65
C LEU A 158 -15.50 -0.08 14.77
N ALA A 159 -14.82 -1.01 15.41
CA ALA A 159 -15.33 -1.73 16.56
C ALA A 159 -14.72 -1.15 17.86
N PHE A 160 -15.55 -0.56 18.70
CA PHE A 160 -15.13 -0.02 19.99
C PHE A 160 -15.45 -1.03 21.08
N ALA A 161 -14.45 -1.77 21.53
CA ALA A 161 -14.56 -2.77 22.58
C ALA A 161 -13.65 -2.41 23.75
N LYS A 162 -13.99 -2.91 24.95
CA LYS A 162 -13.26 -2.61 26.18
C LYS A 162 -11.87 -3.24 26.23
N ASP A 163 -11.72 -4.39 25.60
CA ASP A 163 -10.60 -5.30 25.71
C ASP A 163 -9.95 -5.65 24.33
N LYS A 164 -10.29 -4.88 23.32
CA LYS A 164 -9.77 -5.08 21.98
C LYS A 164 -9.56 -3.73 21.29
N GLU A 165 -8.40 -3.58 20.63
CA GLU A 165 -8.09 -2.44 19.79
C GLU A 165 -9.02 -2.33 18.60
N THR A 166 -9.25 -1.11 18.13
CA THR A 166 -9.96 -0.83 16.88
C THR A 166 -8.97 -0.82 15.72
N VAL A 167 -9.03 -1.86 14.88
CA VAL A 167 -8.22 -1.97 13.67
C VAL A 167 -9.14 -1.79 12.46
N ILE A 168 -8.69 -1.02 11.49
CA ILE A 168 -9.36 -0.85 10.20
C ILE A 168 -8.73 -1.82 9.21
N ASP A 169 -9.46 -2.85 8.80
CA ASP A 169 -9.05 -3.76 7.75
C ASP A 169 -9.30 -3.08 6.40
N ALA A 170 -8.25 -2.51 5.83
CA ALA A 170 -8.29 -1.84 4.54
C ALA A 170 -7.88 -2.80 3.42
N GLU A 171 -8.63 -2.78 2.31
CA GLU A 171 -8.33 -3.52 1.09
C GLU A 171 -8.29 -2.55 -0.09
N PHE A 172 -7.11 -2.35 -0.63
CA PHE A 172 -6.88 -1.45 -1.75
C PHE A 172 -6.82 -2.25 -3.04
N GLU A 173 -7.77 -1.99 -3.92
CA GLU A 173 -7.81 -2.56 -5.26
C GLU A 173 -6.97 -1.71 -6.20
N ALA A 174 -6.01 -2.34 -6.87
CA ALA A 174 -5.08 -1.67 -7.76
C ALA A 174 -5.75 -1.30 -9.10
N ALA A 175 -5.39 -0.13 -9.59
CA ALA A 175 -5.65 0.34 -10.94
C ALA A 175 -4.32 0.57 -11.67
N PRO A 176 -4.28 0.57 -13.01
CA PRO A 176 -3.08 0.89 -13.76
C PRO A 176 -2.45 2.21 -13.31
N SER A 177 -1.14 2.18 -13.04
CA SER A 177 -0.37 3.34 -12.57
C SER A 177 0.34 4.07 -13.69
N ASP A 178 0.41 3.46 -14.88
CA ASP A 178 1.09 3.98 -16.06
C ASP A 178 0.44 3.46 -17.36
N ASP A 179 0.96 3.90 -18.50
CA ASP A 179 0.47 3.52 -19.84
C ASP A 179 0.80 2.06 -20.20
N GLU A 180 1.69 1.41 -19.46
CA GLU A 180 2.01 -0.02 -19.64
C GLU A 180 1.02 -0.93 -18.89
N GLY A 181 0.15 -0.35 -18.05
CA GLY A 181 -0.85 -1.08 -17.29
C GLY A 181 -0.32 -1.69 -15.99
N THR A 182 0.76 -1.15 -15.43
CA THR A 182 1.39 -1.64 -14.19
C THR A 182 0.44 -1.55 -13.01
N LEU A 183 0.12 -2.70 -12.39
CA LEU A 183 -0.72 -2.78 -11.19
C LEU A 183 0.09 -2.77 -9.90
N ILE A 184 1.27 -3.38 -9.93
CA ILE A 184 2.15 -3.54 -8.76
C ILE A 184 3.55 -3.08 -9.12
N LEU A 185 4.11 -2.16 -8.34
CA LEU A 185 5.52 -1.82 -8.37
C LEU A 185 6.16 -2.41 -7.12
N LEU A 186 6.99 -3.45 -7.29
CA LEU A 186 7.78 -4.05 -6.23
C LEU A 186 9.24 -3.64 -6.40
N GLN A 187 9.84 -3.12 -5.35
CA GLN A 187 11.24 -2.69 -5.32
C GLN A 187 11.96 -3.38 -4.17
N GLU A 188 13.11 -3.90 -4.46
CA GLU A 188 14.04 -4.48 -3.49
C GLU A 188 15.35 -3.71 -3.49
N GLU A 189 15.88 -3.47 -2.31
CA GLU A 189 17.19 -2.83 -2.19
C GLU A 189 18.28 -3.85 -2.53
N ILE A 190 19.01 -3.57 -3.60
CA ILE A 190 20.13 -4.40 -4.07
C ILE A 190 21.48 -3.71 -3.87
N GLU A 191 22.57 -4.46 -3.97
CA GLU A 191 23.91 -3.91 -3.86
C GLU A 191 24.23 -2.94 -5.01
N GLN A 192 24.63 -1.71 -4.66
CA GLN A 192 25.08 -0.76 -5.67
C GLN A 192 26.46 -1.18 -6.17
N THR A 193 26.55 -1.53 -7.44
CA THR A 193 27.84 -1.66 -8.12
C THR A 193 28.40 -0.28 -8.40
N ALA A 194 29.63 -0.04 -7.93
CA ALA A 194 30.35 1.22 -8.16
C ALA A 194 30.75 1.36 -9.64
#